data_4381fddbf6de3fc87a9edb1ee1493e77
#
_entry.id   4381fddbf6de3fc87a9edb1ee1493e77
#
_cell.length_a   1.000
_cell.length_b   1.000
_cell.length_c   1.000
_cell.angle_alpha   90.00
_cell.angle_beta   90.00
_cell.angle_gamma   90.00
#
_symmetry.space_group_name_H-M   'P 1'
#
loop_
_entity.id
_entity.type
_entity.pdbx_description
1 polymer ?
#
loop_
_entity_poly.entity_id
_entity_poly.type
_entity_poly.pdbx_seq_one_letter_code
_entity_poly.pdbx_strand_id
1 'polypeptide(L)'
;MKVYEIYNTNDQVKSLVRLLDKTTELSRVIEQEGNLSTEMLDEYAREQRLTGILVLDQNLKVTEQSAKDGDTMSLWQKLIKSDYVRDIAEHPEKTYTTRLRNKGKIYDFAAVARQDAAGILITYAQKEEVNELNGDLTMASLFSDFPFEMNGSVVICDDDKVVSTNRQELTARSIEEAKKSV
;
A
#
# COMPACT_ATOMS: atom_id res chain seq x y z
N MET A 1 -1.19 14.94 14.97
CA MET A 1 -0.80 15.04 13.54
C MET A 1 0.43 14.23 13.20
N LYS A 2 1.61 14.45 13.84
CA LYS A 2 2.85 13.70 13.51
C LYS A 2 2.78 12.18 13.70
N VAL A 3 2.11 11.67 14.71
CA VAL A 3 2.01 10.20 14.96
C VAL A 3 1.15 9.52 13.89
N TYR A 4 0.09 10.18 13.44
CA TYR A 4 -0.78 9.67 12.37
C TYR A 4 -0.05 9.64 11.01
N GLU A 5 0.74 10.66 10.70
CA GLU A 5 1.57 10.69 9.50
C GLU A 5 2.61 9.56 9.49
N ILE A 6 3.24 9.27 10.64
CA ILE A 6 4.20 8.16 10.79
C ILE A 6 3.51 6.81 10.59
N TYR A 7 2.32 6.61 11.16
CA TYR A 7 1.56 5.37 11.01
C TYR A 7 1.14 5.14 9.55
N ASN A 8 0.57 6.15 8.92
CA ASN A 8 0.15 6.09 7.52
C ASN A 8 1.33 5.85 6.58
N THR A 9 2.48 6.48 6.83
CA THR A 9 3.72 6.26 6.07
C THR A 9 4.22 4.83 6.25
N ASN A 10 4.22 4.28 7.46
CA ASN A 10 4.65 2.93 7.73
C ASN A 10 3.75 1.89 7.05
N ASP A 11 2.44 2.09 7.07
CA ASP A 11 1.49 1.19 6.39
C ASP A 11 1.64 1.25 4.87
N GLN A 12 1.87 2.44 4.33
CA GLN A 12 2.19 2.62 2.91
C GLN A 12 3.46 1.86 2.53
N VAL A 13 4.55 2.02 3.29
CA VAL A 13 5.82 1.33 3.04
C VAL A 13 5.62 -0.19 3.08
N LYS A 14 4.95 -0.71 4.12
CA LYS A 14 4.64 -2.15 4.21
C LYS A 14 3.83 -2.65 3.01
N SER A 15 2.86 -1.88 2.56
CA SER A 15 2.03 -2.24 1.40
C SER A 15 2.86 -2.31 0.12
N LEU A 16 3.71 -1.32 -0.12
CA LEU A 16 4.59 -1.27 -1.30
C LEU A 16 5.63 -2.39 -1.29
N VAL A 17 6.25 -2.68 -0.13
CA VAL A 17 7.21 -3.78 0.00
C VAL A 17 6.54 -5.13 -0.29
N ARG A 18 5.37 -5.40 0.30
CA ARG A 18 4.61 -6.64 0.02
C ARG A 18 4.23 -6.78 -1.45
N LEU A 19 3.90 -5.68 -2.10
CA LEU A 19 3.58 -5.69 -3.51
C LEU A 19 4.83 -6.00 -4.34
N LEU A 20 5.98 -5.43 -4.00
CA LEU A 20 7.25 -5.70 -4.63
C LEU A 20 7.65 -7.18 -4.51
N ASP A 21 7.49 -7.77 -3.32
CA ASP A 21 7.77 -9.19 -3.08
C ASP A 21 6.92 -10.08 -3.99
N LYS A 22 5.61 -9.81 -4.09
CA LYS A 22 4.70 -10.54 -5.00
C LYS A 22 5.08 -10.38 -6.47
N THR A 23 5.51 -9.19 -6.87
CA THR A 23 5.94 -8.92 -8.24
C THR A 23 7.21 -9.69 -8.58
N THR A 24 8.16 -9.73 -7.65
CA THR A 24 9.40 -10.46 -7.79
C THR A 24 9.16 -11.97 -7.84
N GLU A 25 8.26 -12.47 -6.99
CA GLU A 25 7.84 -13.88 -7.00
C GLU A 25 7.20 -14.26 -8.34
N LEU A 26 6.26 -13.45 -8.83
CA LEU A 26 5.64 -13.68 -10.14
C LEU A 26 6.67 -13.75 -11.27
N SER A 27 7.68 -12.86 -11.26
CA SER A 27 8.75 -12.90 -12.27
C SER A 27 9.50 -14.24 -12.24
N ARG A 28 9.73 -14.83 -11.07
CA ARG A 28 10.35 -16.16 -10.91
C ARG A 28 9.42 -17.29 -11.37
N VAL A 29 8.13 -17.20 -11.04
CA VAL A 29 7.14 -18.19 -11.48
C VAL A 29 7.07 -18.23 -13.00
N ILE A 30 7.03 -17.07 -13.67
CA ILE A 30 7.02 -16.98 -15.14
C ILE A 30 8.29 -17.62 -15.73
N GLU A 31 9.47 -17.37 -15.14
CA GLU A 31 10.72 -17.98 -15.57
C GLU A 31 10.70 -19.50 -15.43
N GLN A 32 10.21 -20.02 -14.30
CA GLN A 32 10.21 -21.44 -13.97
C GLN A 32 9.20 -22.25 -14.80
N GLU A 33 8.00 -21.71 -14.98
CA GLU A 33 6.93 -22.42 -15.69
C GLU A 33 7.04 -22.29 -17.21
N GLY A 34 7.70 -21.23 -17.71
CA GLY A 34 7.86 -20.97 -19.15
C GLY A 34 6.53 -20.73 -19.89
N ASN A 35 5.45 -20.55 -19.14
CA ASN A 35 4.11 -20.37 -19.69
C ASN A 35 3.54 -19.03 -19.23
N LEU A 36 3.67 -18.03 -20.07
CA LEU A 36 3.09 -16.70 -19.85
C LEU A 36 1.79 -16.61 -20.65
N SER A 37 0.65 -16.64 -19.95
CA SER A 37 -0.67 -16.45 -20.57
C SER A 37 -1.53 -15.50 -19.74
N THR A 38 -2.52 -14.91 -20.39
CA THR A 38 -3.50 -14.05 -19.70
C THR A 38 -4.22 -14.81 -18.59
N GLU A 39 -4.55 -16.09 -18.80
CA GLU A 39 -5.23 -16.94 -17.81
C GLU A 39 -4.38 -17.14 -16.56
N MET A 40 -3.08 -17.43 -16.72
CA MET A 40 -2.12 -17.56 -15.62
C MET A 40 -1.99 -16.25 -14.84
N LEU A 41 -1.90 -15.12 -15.54
CA LEU A 41 -1.83 -13.80 -14.90
C LEU A 41 -3.12 -13.47 -14.15
N ASP A 42 -4.31 -13.81 -14.70
CA ASP A 42 -5.60 -13.60 -14.05
C ASP A 42 -5.73 -14.45 -12.78
N GLU A 43 -5.28 -15.70 -12.84
CA GLU A 43 -5.28 -16.58 -11.68
C GLU A 43 -4.37 -16.06 -10.57
N TYR A 44 -3.14 -15.72 -10.91
CA TYR A 44 -2.19 -15.14 -9.96
C TYR A 44 -2.71 -13.84 -9.35
N ALA A 45 -3.27 -12.95 -10.18
CA ALA A 45 -3.85 -11.69 -9.69
C ALA A 45 -4.96 -11.92 -8.68
N ARG A 46 -5.84 -12.89 -8.93
CA ARG A 46 -6.94 -13.27 -8.03
C ARG A 46 -6.41 -13.83 -6.71
N GLU A 47 -5.47 -14.80 -6.76
CA GLU A 47 -4.90 -15.43 -5.57
C GLU A 47 -4.14 -14.43 -4.70
N GLN A 48 -3.36 -13.57 -5.33
CA GLN A 48 -2.56 -12.57 -4.63
C GLN A 48 -3.32 -11.30 -4.29
N ARG A 49 -4.62 -11.21 -4.62
CA ARG A 49 -5.47 -10.03 -4.41
C ARG A 49 -4.88 -8.77 -5.05
N LEU A 50 -4.37 -8.92 -6.26
CA LEU A 50 -3.93 -7.82 -7.10
C LEU A 50 -5.12 -7.29 -7.91
N THR A 51 -5.08 -6.01 -8.25
CA THR A 51 -6.04 -5.42 -9.18
C THR A 51 -5.65 -5.76 -10.62
N GLY A 52 -4.35 -5.88 -10.88
CA GLY A 52 -3.91 -6.34 -12.18
C GLY A 52 -2.39 -6.44 -12.34
N ILE A 53 -2.02 -7.00 -13.47
CA ILE A 53 -0.65 -7.30 -13.89
C ILE A 53 -0.46 -6.84 -15.33
N LEU A 54 0.69 -6.26 -15.61
CA LEU A 54 1.13 -5.88 -16.97
C LEU A 54 2.49 -6.52 -17.24
N VAL A 55 2.63 -7.07 -18.41
CA VAL A 55 3.89 -7.57 -18.94
C VAL A 55 4.30 -6.70 -20.13
N LEU A 56 5.50 -6.15 -20.08
CA LEU A 56 6.06 -5.32 -21.12
C LEU A 56 7.27 -6.00 -21.75
N ASP A 57 7.46 -5.76 -23.04
CA ASP A 57 8.69 -6.14 -23.76
C ASP A 57 9.83 -5.13 -23.48
N GLN A 58 10.98 -5.37 -24.08
CA GLN A 58 12.17 -4.48 -24.03
C GLN A 58 11.90 -3.05 -24.53
N ASN A 59 10.87 -2.84 -25.35
CA ASN A 59 10.49 -1.54 -25.89
C ASN A 59 9.39 -0.87 -25.05
N LEU A 60 9.09 -1.42 -23.87
CA LEU A 60 8.03 -0.97 -22.95
C LEU A 60 6.61 -1.06 -23.55
N LYS A 61 6.43 -1.95 -24.52
CA LYS A 61 5.12 -2.25 -25.10
C LYS A 61 4.47 -3.37 -24.28
N VAL A 62 3.22 -3.18 -23.90
CA VAL A 62 2.43 -4.22 -23.22
C VAL A 62 2.23 -5.40 -24.16
N THR A 63 2.69 -6.57 -23.76
CA THR A 63 2.54 -7.84 -24.49
C THR A 63 1.42 -8.69 -23.92
N GLU A 64 1.30 -8.74 -22.57
CA GLU A 64 0.27 -9.47 -21.85
C GLU A 64 -0.26 -8.63 -20.70
N GLN A 65 -1.50 -8.89 -20.29
CA GLN A 65 -2.11 -8.23 -19.13
C GLN A 65 -3.21 -9.09 -18.51
N SER A 66 -3.34 -9.03 -17.18
CA SER A 66 -4.40 -9.73 -16.44
C SER A 66 -5.67 -8.89 -16.27
N ALA A 67 -5.55 -7.58 -16.14
CA ALA A 67 -6.70 -6.73 -15.83
C ALA A 67 -7.31 -6.10 -17.07
N LYS A 68 -8.62 -6.09 -17.11
CA LYS A 68 -9.44 -5.36 -18.09
C LYS A 68 -10.02 -4.07 -17.51
N ASP A 69 -9.37 -3.50 -16.49
CA ASP A 69 -9.84 -2.27 -15.84
C ASP A 69 -9.49 -1.06 -16.69
N GLY A 70 -10.47 -0.54 -17.43
CA GLY A 70 -10.31 0.64 -18.27
C GLY A 70 -9.97 1.91 -17.48
N ASP A 71 -10.28 1.97 -16.19
CA ASP A 71 -10.00 3.15 -15.36
C ASP A 71 -8.50 3.33 -15.06
N THR A 72 -7.71 2.26 -15.12
CA THR A 72 -6.27 2.30 -14.85
C THR A 72 -5.43 2.58 -16.10
N MET A 73 -5.98 2.53 -17.30
CA MET A 73 -5.25 2.71 -18.54
C MET A 73 -4.48 4.05 -18.60
N SER A 74 -5.06 5.13 -18.10
CA SER A 74 -4.39 6.44 -18.05
C SER A 74 -3.21 6.48 -17.04
N LEU A 75 -3.29 5.69 -15.98
CA LEU A 75 -2.20 5.54 -14.99
C LEU A 75 -1.05 4.74 -15.59
N TRP A 76 -1.35 3.66 -16.30
CA TRP A 76 -0.33 2.81 -16.92
C TRP A 76 0.47 3.57 -17.96
N GLN A 77 -0.20 4.36 -18.79
CA GLN A 77 0.49 5.18 -19.78
C GLN A 77 1.45 6.19 -19.15
N LYS A 78 1.09 6.77 -18.00
CA LYS A 78 1.98 7.65 -17.25
C LYS A 78 3.15 6.89 -16.63
N LEU A 79 2.87 5.72 -16.03
CA LEU A 79 3.87 4.90 -15.37
C LEU A 79 4.90 4.35 -16.36
N ILE A 80 4.45 3.78 -17.47
CA ILE A 80 5.32 3.23 -18.53
C ILE A 80 6.22 4.33 -19.15
N LYS A 81 5.72 5.56 -19.21
CA LYS A 81 6.51 6.71 -19.69
C LYS A 81 7.45 7.31 -18.65
N SER A 82 7.39 6.85 -17.41
CA SER A 82 8.26 7.35 -16.36
C SER A 82 9.71 6.91 -16.60
N ASP A 83 10.66 7.77 -16.26
CA ASP A 83 12.09 7.44 -16.37
C ASP A 83 12.46 6.28 -15.45
N TYR A 84 11.75 6.09 -14.33
CA TYR A 84 11.99 4.99 -13.40
C TYR A 84 11.69 3.61 -13.99
N VAL A 85 10.61 3.49 -14.78
CA VAL A 85 10.29 2.21 -15.44
C VAL A 85 11.27 1.94 -16.57
N ARG A 86 11.67 2.97 -17.32
CA ARG A 86 12.70 2.85 -18.36
C ARG A 86 14.05 2.44 -17.77
N ASP A 87 14.42 3.00 -16.63
CA ASP A 87 15.66 2.68 -15.92
C ASP A 87 15.74 1.19 -15.54
N ILE A 88 14.63 0.54 -15.20
CA ILE A 88 14.59 -0.92 -14.96
C ILE A 88 14.91 -1.71 -16.24
N ALA A 89 14.46 -1.25 -17.41
CA ALA A 89 14.79 -1.93 -18.66
C ALA A 89 16.29 -1.87 -19.00
N GLU A 90 16.96 -0.79 -18.61
CA GLU A 90 18.39 -0.57 -18.80
C GLU A 90 19.23 -1.20 -17.66
N HIS A 91 18.64 -1.31 -16.46
CA HIS A 91 19.26 -1.79 -15.22
C HIS A 91 18.35 -2.82 -14.53
N PRO A 92 18.38 -4.09 -14.96
CA PRO A 92 17.46 -5.13 -14.48
C PRO A 92 17.56 -5.44 -12.97
N GLU A 93 18.63 -5.04 -12.32
CA GLU A 93 18.83 -5.16 -10.86
C GLU A 93 18.00 -4.15 -10.07
N LYS A 94 17.47 -3.11 -10.71
CA LYS A 94 16.64 -2.10 -10.07
C LYS A 94 15.19 -2.53 -9.99
N THR A 95 14.51 -2.00 -9.00
CA THR A 95 13.07 -2.14 -8.81
C THR A 95 12.44 -0.78 -8.54
N TYR A 96 11.15 -0.67 -8.82
CA TYR A 96 10.43 0.56 -8.58
C TYR A 96 9.09 0.30 -7.92
N THR A 97 8.78 1.07 -6.89
CA THR A 97 7.45 1.05 -6.25
C THR A 97 6.94 2.47 -6.07
N THR A 98 5.65 2.66 -6.24
CA THR A 98 5.01 3.96 -6.02
C THR A 98 3.55 3.83 -5.67
N ARG A 99 3.01 4.86 -5.01
CA ARG A 99 1.59 5.04 -4.77
C ARG A 99 1.07 6.21 -5.59
N LEU A 100 0.03 5.96 -6.37
CA LEU A 100 -0.60 6.97 -7.22
C LEU A 100 -2.08 7.11 -6.89
N ARG A 101 -2.61 8.31 -7.09
CA ARG A 101 -4.04 8.60 -6.98
C ARG A 101 -4.62 8.84 -8.37
N ASN A 102 -5.75 8.23 -8.65
CA ASN A 102 -6.50 8.44 -9.89
C ASN A 102 -8.00 8.41 -9.61
N LYS A 103 -8.70 9.49 -9.98
CA LYS A 103 -10.16 9.60 -9.83
C LYS A 103 -10.67 9.23 -8.40
N GLY A 104 -9.97 9.68 -7.36
CA GLY A 104 -10.34 9.39 -5.97
C GLY A 104 -9.98 8.00 -5.48
N LYS A 105 -9.35 7.17 -6.30
CA LYS A 105 -8.84 5.85 -5.91
C LYS A 105 -7.33 5.89 -5.69
N ILE A 106 -6.84 5.08 -4.79
CA ILE A 106 -5.41 4.91 -4.50
C ILE A 106 -4.96 3.59 -5.09
N TYR A 107 -3.80 3.61 -5.75
CA TYR A 107 -3.16 2.42 -6.33
C TYR A 107 -1.70 2.34 -5.89
N ASP A 108 -1.31 1.18 -5.39
CA ASP A 108 0.08 0.81 -5.22
C ASP A 108 0.58 0.09 -6.45
N PHE A 109 1.77 0.43 -6.93
CA PHE A 109 2.43 -0.17 -8.08
C PHE A 109 3.80 -0.70 -7.69
N ALA A 110 4.18 -1.84 -8.28
CA ALA A 110 5.54 -2.35 -8.25
C ALA A 110 5.96 -2.77 -9.65
N ALA A 111 7.20 -2.49 -10.00
CA ALA A 111 7.81 -2.86 -11.27
C ALA A 111 9.17 -3.51 -11.04
N VAL A 112 9.41 -4.62 -11.74
CA VAL A 112 10.67 -5.38 -11.72
C VAL A 112 11.03 -5.80 -13.14
N ALA A 113 12.29 -6.08 -13.41
CA ALA A 113 12.70 -6.73 -14.64
C ALA A 113 12.14 -8.16 -14.68
N ARG A 114 11.80 -8.63 -15.86
CA ARG A 114 11.46 -10.03 -16.14
C ARG A 114 12.73 -10.88 -16.03
N GLN A 115 12.58 -12.10 -15.54
CA GLN A 115 13.68 -13.08 -15.47
C GLN A 115 13.71 -14.04 -16.66
N ASP A 116 12.57 -14.25 -17.32
CA ASP A 116 12.41 -15.14 -18.47
C ASP A 116 12.81 -14.50 -19.82
N ALA A 117 12.69 -13.19 -19.94
CA ALA A 117 12.94 -12.44 -21.16
C ALA A 117 13.28 -10.98 -20.87
N ALA A 118 13.84 -10.27 -21.85
CA ALA A 118 14.03 -8.83 -21.73
C ALA A 118 12.68 -8.11 -21.67
N GLY A 119 12.46 -7.32 -20.62
CA GLY A 119 11.23 -6.59 -20.40
C GLY A 119 10.94 -6.36 -18.92
N ILE A 120 9.74 -5.89 -18.63
CA ILE A 120 9.32 -5.45 -17.30
C ILE A 120 8.00 -6.09 -16.92
N LEU A 121 7.90 -6.50 -15.66
CA LEU A 121 6.68 -6.94 -15.03
C LEU A 121 6.19 -5.85 -14.08
N ILE A 122 4.94 -5.46 -14.23
CA ILE A 122 4.28 -4.48 -13.35
C ILE A 122 3.08 -5.13 -12.70
N THR A 123 2.97 -5.01 -11.39
CA THR A 123 1.75 -5.34 -10.65
C THR A 123 1.17 -4.10 -10.00
N TYR A 124 -0.13 -4.08 -9.81
CA TYR A 124 -0.78 -3.02 -9.07
C TYR A 124 -1.96 -3.52 -8.25
N ALA A 125 -2.20 -2.84 -7.13
CA ALA A 125 -3.30 -3.13 -6.23
C ALA A 125 -4.02 -1.83 -5.87
N GLN A 126 -5.34 -1.80 -6.10
CA GLN A 126 -6.18 -0.73 -5.60
C GLN A 126 -6.25 -0.82 -4.08
N LYS A 127 -6.12 0.32 -3.43
CA LYS A 127 -6.30 0.47 -2.00
C LYS A 127 -7.56 1.26 -1.73
N GLU A 128 -8.29 0.86 -0.71
CA GLU A 128 -9.32 1.71 -0.17
C GLU A 128 -8.65 2.93 0.47
N GLU A 129 -9.14 4.11 0.15
CA GLU A 129 -8.81 5.29 0.92
C GLU A 129 -9.44 5.05 2.29
N VAL A 130 -8.61 4.80 3.30
CA VAL A 130 -9.10 4.85 4.68
C VAL A 130 -9.47 6.31 4.90
N ASN A 131 -10.75 6.60 4.67
CA ASN A 131 -11.28 7.91 4.96
C ASN A 131 -11.04 8.14 6.44
N GLU A 132 -10.37 9.24 6.79
CA GLU A 132 -10.18 9.71 8.15
C GLU A 132 -11.52 9.85 8.93
N LEU A 133 -12.64 9.72 8.23
CA LEU A 133 -14.01 9.84 8.73
C LEU A 133 -14.65 8.51 9.16
N ASN A 134 -14.08 7.36 8.86
CA ASN A 134 -14.54 6.12 9.49
C ASN A 134 -13.91 6.05 10.88
N GLY A 135 -14.56 6.65 11.83
CA GLY A 135 -14.14 6.96 13.19
C GLY A 135 -13.68 5.81 14.09
N ASP A 136 -13.45 4.61 13.54
CA ASP A 136 -13.01 3.45 14.32
C ASP A 136 -11.49 3.32 14.43
N LEU A 137 -10.72 4.15 13.74
CA LEU A 137 -9.26 4.22 13.89
C LEU A 137 -8.82 5.50 14.64
N THR A 138 -9.67 6.03 15.49
CA THR A 138 -9.24 7.05 16.44
C THR A 138 -8.25 6.42 17.41
N MET A 139 -7.31 7.22 17.94
CA MET A 139 -6.42 6.76 19.02
C MET A 139 -7.23 6.18 20.19
N ALA A 140 -8.48 6.60 20.36
CA ALA A 140 -9.40 6.05 21.35
C ALA A 140 -9.76 4.58 21.05
N SER A 141 -10.04 4.21 19.80
CA SER A 141 -10.34 2.81 19.44
C SER A 141 -9.12 1.90 19.51
N LEU A 142 -7.92 2.43 19.26
CA LEU A 142 -6.68 1.66 19.43
C LEU A 142 -6.41 1.30 20.90
N PHE A 143 -6.95 2.06 21.85
CA PHE A 143 -6.77 1.82 23.28
C PHE A 143 -7.99 1.24 23.98
N SER A 144 -9.19 1.28 23.35
CA SER A 144 -10.41 0.69 23.93
C SER A 144 -10.30 -0.82 24.14
N ASP A 145 -9.59 -1.49 23.24
CA ASP A 145 -9.43 -2.94 23.26
C ASP A 145 -8.10 -3.40 23.89
N PHE A 146 -7.31 -2.46 24.42
CA PHE A 146 -6.07 -2.83 25.10
C PHE A 146 -6.37 -3.29 26.52
N PRO A 147 -6.12 -4.57 26.86
CA PRO A 147 -6.33 -5.06 28.24
C PRO A 147 -5.22 -4.50 29.13
N PHE A 148 -5.51 -3.39 29.82
CA PHE A 148 -4.64 -2.93 30.89
C PHE A 148 -4.87 -3.80 32.12
N GLU A 149 -3.96 -4.71 32.38
CA GLU A 149 -4.04 -5.69 33.48
C GLU A 149 -4.05 -5.05 34.88
N MET A 150 -3.91 -3.77 35.04
CA MET A 150 -3.90 -3.10 36.35
C MET A 150 -4.49 -1.69 36.24
N ASN A 151 -5.78 -1.51 36.33
CA ASN A 151 -6.47 -0.20 36.53
C ASN A 151 -5.74 1.06 36.00
N GLY A 152 -4.85 0.87 35.02
CA GLY A 152 -4.05 1.93 34.45
C GLY A 152 -4.89 2.85 33.57
N SER A 153 -4.56 4.12 33.57
CA SER A 153 -5.14 5.10 32.66
C SER A 153 -4.08 5.50 31.63
N VAL A 154 -4.45 5.45 30.35
CA VAL A 154 -3.64 6.02 29.26
C VAL A 154 -4.30 7.31 28.82
N VAL A 155 -3.51 8.36 28.75
CA VAL A 155 -3.96 9.69 28.35
C VAL A 155 -2.99 10.19 27.28
N ILE A 156 -3.52 10.53 26.11
CA ILE A 156 -2.76 11.14 25.02
C ILE A 156 -3.19 12.60 24.95
N CYS A 157 -2.21 13.45 24.94
CA CYS A 157 -2.43 14.89 24.92
C CYS A 157 -1.86 15.51 23.64
N ASP A 158 -2.54 16.52 23.15
CA ASP A 158 -2.05 17.47 22.17
C ASP A 158 -1.94 18.82 22.86
N ASP A 159 -0.70 19.28 23.04
CA ASP A 159 -0.34 20.37 23.93
C ASP A 159 -0.84 20.13 25.37
N ASP A 160 -1.82 20.86 25.83
CA ASP A 160 -2.40 20.79 27.19
C ASP A 160 -3.75 20.09 27.26
N LYS A 161 -4.24 19.54 26.15
CA LYS A 161 -5.58 18.89 26.08
C LYS A 161 -5.48 17.39 25.87
N VAL A 162 -6.32 16.67 26.57
CA VAL A 162 -6.50 15.23 26.37
C VAL A 162 -7.26 15.01 25.04
N VAL A 163 -6.59 14.40 24.06
CA VAL A 163 -7.18 14.08 22.76
C VAL A 163 -7.65 12.64 22.67
N SER A 164 -7.08 11.75 23.47
CA SER A 164 -7.51 10.35 23.55
C SER A 164 -7.18 9.74 24.92
N THR A 165 -8.04 8.84 25.39
CA THR A 165 -7.86 8.14 26.65
C THR A 165 -8.74 6.90 26.69
N ASN A 166 -8.32 5.88 27.46
CA ASN A 166 -9.15 4.72 27.81
C ASN A 166 -10.22 5.03 28.89
N ARG A 167 -10.25 6.25 29.42
CA ARG A 167 -11.26 6.72 30.38
C ARG A 167 -12.03 7.89 29.76
N GLN A 168 -13.29 7.64 29.40
CA GLN A 168 -14.14 8.63 28.72
C GLN A 168 -14.30 9.94 29.50
N GLU A 169 -14.30 9.87 30.85
CA GLU A 169 -14.41 11.02 31.73
C GLU A 169 -13.22 12.00 31.65
N LEU A 170 -12.11 11.58 31.09
CA LEU A 170 -10.93 12.42 30.91
C LEU A 170 -10.86 13.09 29.52
N THR A 171 -11.73 12.71 28.61
CA THR A 171 -11.76 13.26 27.26
C THR A 171 -12.07 14.77 27.29
N ALA A 172 -11.32 15.54 26.50
CA ALA A 172 -11.43 16.99 26.38
C ALA A 172 -11.07 17.83 27.63
N ARG A 173 -10.54 17.18 28.69
CA ARG A 173 -9.99 17.89 29.86
C ARG A 173 -8.58 18.38 29.61
N SER A 174 -8.16 19.39 30.38
CA SER A 174 -6.75 19.76 30.42
C SER A 174 -5.93 18.70 31.14
N ILE A 175 -4.61 18.67 30.86
CA ILE A 175 -3.69 17.74 31.54
C ILE A 175 -3.77 17.90 33.08
N GLU A 176 -3.91 19.14 33.57
CA GLU A 176 -3.98 19.43 34.98
C GLU A 176 -5.28 18.89 35.64
N GLU A 177 -6.40 18.96 34.93
CA GLU A 177 -7.67 18.39 35.38
C GLU A 177 -7.66 16.88 35.34
N ALA A 178 -7.04 16.30 34.30
CA ALA A 178 -6.88 14.85 34.19
C ALA A 178 -6.00 14.28 35.31
N LYS A 179 -4.91 14.96 35.69
CA LYS A 179 -4.02 14.55 36.81
C LYS A 179 -4.71 14.54 38.19
N LYS A 180 -5.72 15.38 38.37
CA LYS A 180 -6.49 15.43 39.62
C LYS A 180 -7.55 14.35 39.72
N SER A 181 -7.87 13.69 38.63
CA SER A 181 -8.94 12.67 38.55
C SER A 181 -8.39 11.22 38.53
N VAL A 182 -7.08 11.06 38.53
CA VAL A 182 -6.34 9.80 38.62
C VAL A 182 -5.74 9.66 40.03
#